data_fe94b975cfc922c89a7d72ad25281d0f
#
_entry.id   fe94b975cfc922c89a7d72ad25281d0f
#
_cell.length_a   1.000
_cell.length_b   1.000
_cell.length_c   1.000
_cell.angle_alpha   90.00
_cell.angle_beta   90.00
_cell.angle_gamma   90.00
#
_symmetry.space_group_name_H-M   'P 1'
#
loop_
_entity.id
_entity.type
_entity.pdbx_description
1 polymer ?
#
loop_
_entity_poly.entity_id
_entity_poly.type
_entity_poly.pdbx_seq_one_letter_code
_entity_poly.pdbx_strand_id
1 'polypeptide(L)'
;HNTMNDVIGEYPNNPSSNDQFYDDGEIIRGLFSWHGYHSSADPPENLGGPDFGGDGHLGAAQFVGVATLHADTSPSNNSNDINQPTTTWFITSDDPTTSGNLQYNGTKSTKEYVDYMTVGHPEQSHSEIVGTGNANQFNDPRTGSNPGGTSQGIGFGPYDLEPGDSIRIVLAEGASGLSRSMCYKVGQNWKNQVHTDELPESSDLHQHMMNNYHRSSDSHSYYKNAWVFTGVDSIINVFKLAKK
;
A
#
# COMPACT_ATOMS: atom_id res chain seq x y z
N HIS A 1 -2.86 15.75 -7.77
CA HIS A 1 -2.54 14.65 -6.85
C HIS A 1 -3.61 13.59 -6.91
N ASN A 2 -3.58 12.75 -7.90
CA ASN A 2 -4.62 11.74 -8.11
C ASN A 2 -4.02 10.35 -7.90
N THR A 3 -3.31 10.20 -6.82
CA THR A 3 -2.80 8.90 -6.44
C THR A 3 -3.72 8.31 -5.40
N MET A 4 -4.43 7.29 -5.79
CA MET A 4 -4.98 6.40 -4.82
C MET A 4 -3.88 5.47 -4.40
N ASN A 5 -3.62 5.46 -3.14
CA ASN A 5 -2.73 4.51 -2.55
C ASN A 5 -3.58 3.43 -1.92
N ASP A 6 -3.53 2.27 -2.48
CA ASP A 6 -4.04 1.10 -1.80
C ASP A 6 -3.01 0.62 -0.80
N VAL A 7 -3.48 0.27 0.37
CA VAL A 7 -2.65 -0.26 1.44
C VAL A 7 -2.99 -1.72 1.61
N ILE A 8 -2.01 -2.55 1.36
CA ILE A 8 -2.07 -3.95 1.72
C ILE A 8 -1.01 -4.18 2.77
N GLY A 9 -1.45 -4.66 3.92
CA GLY A 9 -0.58 -4.92 5.05
C GLY A 9 -0.58 -6.38 5.41
N GLU A 10 0.53 -6.89 5.85
CA GLU A 10 0.62 -8.19 6.46
C GLU A 10 0.74 -8.07 7.97
N TYR A 11 -0.14 -8.80 8.63
CA TYR A 11 -0.17 -8.87 10.09
C TYR A 11 -0.14 -10.32 10.51
N PRO A 12 0.93 -10.77 11.12
CA PRO A 12 1.05 -12.17 11.52
C PRO A 12 -0.04 -12.63 12.49
N ASN A 13 -0.73 -11.69 13.12
CA ASN A 13 -1.77 -11.98 14.11
C ASN A 13 -3.19 -11.66 13.64
N ASN A 14 -3.39 -11.21 12.41
CA ASN A 14 -4.72 -11.01 11.87
C ASN A 14 -5.05 -12.07 10.81
N PRO A 15 -5.61 -13.22 11.22
CA PRO A 15 -5.92 -14.32 10.30
C PRO A 15 -7.05 -13.99 9.31
N SER A 16 -7.73 -12.85 9.46
CA SER A 16 -8.77 -12.41 8.55
C SER A 16 -8.24 -11.54 7.41
N SER A 17 -7.00 -11.03 7.49
CA SER A 17 -6.38 -10.36 6.36
C SER A 17 -5.85 -11.43 5.40
N ASN A 18 -6.41 -11.47 4.21
CA ASN A 18 -5.91 -12.32 3.13
C ASN A 18 -4.54 -11.84 2.59
N ASP A 19 -3.96 -10.88 3.25
CA ASP A 19 -2.75 -10.16 2.85
C ASP A 19 -1.49 -10.77 3.48
N GLN A 20 -1.51 -12.07 3.74
CA GLN A 20 -0.36 -12.79 4.25
C GLN A 20 0.57 -13.13 3.09
N PHE A 21 1.59 -12.32 2.93
CA PHE A 21 2.63 -12.57 1.95
C PHE A 21 3.61 -13.60 2.46
N TYR A 22 3.22 -14.85 2.34
CA TYR A 22 4.12 -15.96 2.54
C TYR A 22 4.76 -16.30 1.22
N ASP A 23 6.05 -16.13 1.17
CA ASP A 23 6.85 -16.73 0.15
C ASP A 23 7.94 -17.54 0.84
N ASP A 24 8.00 -18.82 0.55
CA ASP A 24 8.92 -19.76 1.15
C ASP A 24 8.85 -19.87 2.69
N GLY A 25 7.71 -19.56 3.30
CA GLY A 25 7.51 -19.56 4.74
C GLY A 25 8.08 -18.34 5.46
N GLU A 26 8.55 -17.33 4.75
CA GLU A 26 9.01 -16.08 5.34
C GLU A 26 7.88 -15.06 5.45
N ILE A 27 7.66 -14.55 6.66
CA ILE A 27 6.72 -13.48 6.92
C ILE A 27 7.36 -12.14 6.54
N ILE A 28 6.69 -11.39 5.67
CA ILE A 28 7.02 -10.01 5.37
C ILE A 28 5.99 -9.11 6.03
N ARG A 29 6.46 -8.30 6.96
CA ARG A 29 5.65 -7.31 7.67
C ARG A 29 5.78 -5.97 6.96
N GLY A 30 4.87 -5.67 6.06
CA GLY A 30 5.00 -4.49 5.24
C GLY A 30 3.66 -3.89 4.84
N LEU A 31 3.73 -2.65 4.45
CA LEU A 31 2.67 -1.92 3.79
C LEU A 31 3.18 -1.49 2.43
N PHE A 32 2.38 -1.62 1.43
CA PHE A 32 2.69 -1.05 0.13
C PHE A 32 1.45 -0.46 -0.53
N SER A 33 1.69 0.38 -1.49
CA SER A 33 0.64 1.06 -2.24
C SER A 33 1.00 1.14 -3.71
N TRP A 34 -0.01 1.36 -4.52
CA TRP A 34 0.12 1.55 -5.96
C TRP A 34 -0.90 2.58 -6.45
N HIS A 35 -0.71 3.05 -7.66
CA HIS A 35 -1.68 3.93 -8.29
C HIS A 35 -2.86 3.13 -8.82
N GLY A 36 -3.98 3.25 -8.13
CA GLY A 36 -5.22 2.56 -8.44
C GLY A 36 -6.36 3.50 -8.79
N TYR A 37 -7.55 3.09 -8.44
CA TYR A 37 -8.77 3.87 -8.64
C TYR A 37 -9.01 4.76 -7.43
N HIS A 38 -9.19 6.03 -7.63
CA HIS A 38 -9.28 6.98 -6.53
C HIS A 38 -10.68 7.58 -6.38
N SER A 39 -11.52 7.47 -7.41
CA SER A 39 -12.91 7.91 -7.32
C SER A 39 -13.79 7.18 -8.33
N SER A 40 -15.11 7.28 -8.15
CA SER A 40 -16.07 6.77 -9.13
C SER A 40 -16.05 7.53 -10.46
N ALA A 41 -15.42 8.70 -10.48
CA ALA A 41 -15.23 9.49 -11.69
C ALA A 41 -13.97 9.09 -12.48
N ASP A 42 -13.09 8.29 -11.88
CA ASP A 42 -11.93 7.77 -12.61
C ASP A 42 -12.36 6.71 -13.60
N PRO A 43 -11.77 6.73 -14.80
CA PRO A 43 -11.98 5.65 -15.73
C PRO A 43 -11.58 4.31 -15.12
N PRO A 44 -12.28 3.21 -15.41
CA PRO A 44 -11.89 1.87 -14.97
C PRO A 44 -10.47 1.48 -15.40
N GLU A 45 -9.93 2.18 -16.38
CA GLU A 45 -8.60 1.96 -16.96
C GLU A 45 -7.48 2.72 -16.24
N ASN A 46 -7.80 3.50 -15.19
CA ASN A 46 -6.83 4.41 -14.55
C ASN A 46 -5.64 3.72 -13.86
N LEU A 47 -5.73 2.41 -13.62
CA LEU A 47 -4.65 1.66 -13.00
C LEU A 47 -3.32 1.83 -13.75
N GLY A 48 -2.28 2.18 -12.98
CA GLY A 48 -0.95 2.48 -13.52
C GLY A 48 -0.79 3.90 -14.07
N GLY A 49 -1.82 4.75 -13.98
CA GLY A 49 -1.77 6.14 -14.41
C GLY A 49 -1.45 6.34 -15.89
N PRO A 50 -2.24 5.78 -16.82
CA PRO A 50 -1.98 5.92 -18.24
C PRO A 50 -2.18 7.37 -18.72
N ASP A 51 -1.34 7.82 -19.61
CA ASP A 51 -1.53 9.11 -20.28
C ASP A 51 -2.67 9.03 -21.31
N PHE A 52 -3.88 9.33 -20.86
CA PHE A 52 -5.07 9.30 -21.72
C PHE A 52 -5.01 10.31 -22.87
N GLY A 53 -4.36 11.45 -22.65
CA GLY A 53 -4.27 12.53 -23.65
C GLY A 53 -3.13 12.38 -24.63
N GLY A 54 -2.05 11.75 -24.22
CA GLY A 54 -0.81 11.60 -24.99
C GLY A 54 -0.66 10.24 -25.67
N ASP A 55 0.44 9.58 -25.45
CA ASP A 55 0.81 8.32 -26.12
C ASP A 55 0.36 7.05 -25.36
N GLY A 56 -0.26 7.21 -24.23
CA GLY A 56 -0.77 6.11 -23.40
C GLY A 56 0.27 5.53 -22.43
N HIS A 57 1.50 6.04 -22.38
CA HIS A 57 2.50 5.53 -21.46
C HIS A 57 2.00 5.56 -20.00
N LEU A 58 2.49 4.62 -19.20
CA LEU A 58 2.10 4.50 -17.80
C LEU A 58 2.98 5.41 -16.93
N GLY A 59 2.38 6.41 -16.32
CA GLY A 59 3.09 7.39 -15.49
C GLY A 59 3.27 6.96 -14.04
N ALA A 60 2.52 5.96 -13.58
CA ALA A 60 2.47 5.54 -12.18
C ALA A 60 2.29 4.01 -12.02
N ALA A 61 3.08 3.22 -12.74
CA ALA A 61 3.05 1.76 -12.67
C ALA A 61 4.02 1.19 -11.60
N GLN A 62 4.31 1.99 -10.57
CA GLN A 62 5.20 1.62 -9.49
C GLN A 62 4.39 1.27 -8.24
N PHE A 63 4.97 0.36 -7.45
CA PHE A 63 4.59 0.02 -6.10
C PHE A 63 5.63 0.60 -5.16
N VAL A 64 5.17 1.23 -4.10
CA VAL A 64 6.02 1.82 -3.07
C VAL A 64 5.58 1.32 -1.71
N GLY A 65 6.51 1.15 -0.79
CA GLY A 65 6.13 0.65 0.52
C GLY A 65 7.26 0.63 1.53
N VAL A 66 6.89 0.18 2.71
CA VAL A 66 7.76 0.06 3.88
C VAL A 66 7.60 -1.34 4.47
N ALA A 67 8.70 -1.96 4.83
CA ALA A 67 8.70 -3.23 5.55
C ALA A 67 9.44 -3.11 6.88
N THR A 68 8.91 -3.79 7.91
CA THR A 68 9.57 -3.92 9.21
C THR A 68 10.53 -5.11 9.15
N LEU A 69 11.81 -4.83 9.20
CA LEU A 69 12.86 -5.85 9.20
C LEU A 69 13.14 -6.35 10.61
N HIS A 70 13.08 -5.46 11.57
CA HIS A 70 13.35 -5.74 12.98
C HIS A 70 12.63 -4.75 13.88
N ALA A 71 12.20 -5.22 15.03
CA ALA A 71 11.80 -4.39 16.16
C ALA A 71 12.16 -5.14 17.44
N ASP A 72 12.90 -4.52 18.34
CA ASP A 72 13.23 -5.13 19.64
C ASP A 72 11.96 -5.47 20.41
N THR A 73 12.00 -6.56 21.16
CA THR A 73 10.88 -6.98 22.02
C THR A 73 10.74 -6.05 23.23
N SER A 74 11.85 -5.61 23.80
CA SER A 74 11.91 -4.68 24.93
C SER A 74 13.29 -4.03 25.02
N PRO A 75 13.50 -3.01 25.89
CA PRO A 75 14.84 -2.43 26.10
C PRO A 75 15.90 -3.43 26.55
N SER A 76 15.51 -4.48 27.23
CA SER A 76 16.41 -5.54 27.72
C SER A 76 16.44 -6.78 26.85
N ASN A 77 15.63 -6.83 25.79
CA ASN A 77 15.52 -7.96 24.89
C ASN A 77 15.53 -7.49 23.43
N ASN A 78 16.66 -7.66 22.77
CA ASN A 78 16.88 -7.28 21.38
C ASN A 78 16.48 -8.34 20.35
N SER A 79 15.74 -9.39 20.76
CA SER A 79 15.14 -10.32 19.79
C SER A 79 14.07 -9.62 18.97
N ASN A 80 13.91 -10.07 17.73
CA ASN A 80 12.91 -9.49 16.84
C ASN A 80 11.50 -9.90 17.29
N ASP A 81 10.69 -8.93 17.66
CA ASP A 81 9.26 -9.12 17.92
C ASP A 81 8.49 -9.18 16.60
N ILE A 82 8.02 -10.37 16.28
CA ILE A 82 7.25 -10.60 15.04
C ILE A 82 5.85 -9.99 15.06
N ASN A 83 5.36 -9.53 16.22
CA ASN A 83 4.06 -8.87 16.36
C ASN A 83 4.13 -7.37 16.08
N GLN A 84 5.33 -6.84 15.85
CA GLN A 84 5.50 -5.43 15.49
C GLN A 84 5.49 -5.26 13.96
N PRO A 85 4.87 -4.19 13.45
CA PRO A 85 4.16 -3.13 14.16
C PRO A 85 2.85 -3.62 14.78
N THR A 86 2.43 -3.04 15.89
CA THR A 86 1.14 -3.34 16.56
C THR A 86 -0.02 -2.54 16.01
N THR A 87 0.29 -1.49 15.28
CA THR A 87 -0.71 -0.63 14.67
C THR A 87 -0.31 -0.31 13.24
N THR A 88 -1.29 -0.41 12.37
CA THR A 88 -1.22 0.19 11.03
C THR A 88 -2.53 0.90 10.77
N TRP A 89 -2.48 1.95 9.97
CA TRP A 89 -3.65 2.72 9.63
C TRP A 89 -3.46 3.43 8.31
N PHE A 90 -4.55 3.82 7.73
CA PHE A 90 -4.58 4.73 6.59
C PHE A 90 -5.68 5.75 6.78
N ILE A 91 -5.51 6.91 6.22
CA ILE A 91 -6.53 7.95 6.15
C ILE A 91 -6.60 8.53 4.75
N THR A 92 -7.75 9.07 4.42
CA THR A 92 -8.02 9.64 3.11
C THR A 92 -7.58 11.10 3.03
N SER A 93 -6.33 11.38 3.37
CA SER A 93 -5.78 12.73 3.33
C SER A 93 -4.29 12.69 3.09
N ASP A 94 -3.82 13.65 2.33
CA ASP A 94 -2.39 13.90 2.14
C ASP A 94 -1.71 14.43 3.40
N ASP A 95 -2.48 14.85 4.37
CA ASP A 95 -2.00 15.33 5.67
C ASP A 95 -2.70 14.57 6.81
N PRO A 96 -2.11 13.47 7.28
CA PRO A 96 -2.71 12.63 8.30
C PRO A 96 -2.80 13.30 9.67
N THR A 97 -1.93 14.24 9.94
CA THR A 97 -1.86 14.92 11.23
C THR A 97 -2.62 16.23 11.23
N THR A 98 -3.30 16.49 10.13
CA THR A 98 -4.12 17.62 9.78
C THR A 98 -3.49 18.92 9.48
N SER A 99 -4.06 19.45 8.49
CA SER A 99 -4.32 20.88 8.33
C SER A 99 -3.35 21.76 9.10
N GLY A 100 -2.15 21.81 8.62
CA GLY A 100 -1.39 23.03 8.67
C GLY A 100 -0.74 23.40 10.00
N ASN A 101 -0.82 22.62 11.03
CA ASN A 101 -0.11 22.96 12.25
C ASN A 101 0.19 21.70 13.08
N LEU A 102 1.33 21.10 12.81
CA LEU A 102 2.05 20.21 13.72
C LEU A 102 2.47 20.95 15.01
N GLN A 103 1.64 21.83 15.49
CA GLN A 103 1.91 22.42 16.78
C GLN A 103 1.55 21.40 17.84
N TYR A 104 2.55 21.00 18.58
CA TYR A 104 2.45 20.22 19.80
C TYR A 104 1.53 20.96 20.78
N ASN A 105 0.25 20.78 20.61
CA ASN A 105 -0.69 21.08 21.70
C ASN A 105 -1.23 19.76 22.23
N GLY A 106 -1.45 19.68 23.51
CA GLY A 106 -1.83 18.44 24.16
C GLY A 106 -3.07 17.76 23.57
N THR A 107 -3.99 18.53 22.99
CA THR A 107 -5.22 18.00 22.36
C THR A 107 -4.91 17.26 21.05
N LYS A 108 -4.01 17.81 20.23
CA LYS A 108 -3.60 17.16 18.98
C LYS A 108 -2.83 15.89 19.26
N SER A 109 -1.84 15.95 20.13
CA SER A 109 -1.04 14.79 20.50
C SER A 109 -1.88 13.67 21.10
N THR A 110 -2.87 13.99 21.90
CA THR A 110 -3.81 13.01 22.45
C THR A 110 -4.64 12.38 21.33
N LYS A 111 -5.12 13.18 20.40
CA LYS A 111 -5.92 12.69 19.27
C LYS A 111 -5.09 11.80 18.36
N GLU A 112 -3.87 12.19 18.03
CA GLU A 112 -2.95 11.39 17.24
C GLU A 112 -2.67 10.05 17.91
N TYR A 113 -2.39 10.07 19.20
CA TYR A 113 -2.16 8.86 19.97
C TYR A 113 -3.38 7.93 19.97
N VAL A 114 -4.55 8.45 20.29
CA VAL A 114 -5.79 7.65 20.43
C VAL A 114 -6.32 7.21 19.06
N ASP A 115 -6.29 8.11 18.06
CA ASP A 115 -6.97 7.86 16.79
C ASP A 115 -6.08 7.16 15.75
N TYR A 116 -4.75 7.22 15.92
CA TYR A 116 -3.82 6.70 14.91
C TYR A 116 -2.77 5.74 15.46
N MET A 117 -2.17 6.01 16.61
CA MET A 117 -1.03 5.23 17.08
C MET A 117 -1.39 3.97 17.87
N THR A 118 -2.62 3.86 18.35
CA THR A 118 -3.07 2.76 19.22
C THR A 118 -4.32 2.04 18.72
N VAL A 119 -4.69 2.26 17.46
CA VAL A 119 -5.94 1.71 16.91
C VAL A 119 -5.83 0.25 16.46
N GLY A 120 -4.65 -0.32 16.50
CA GLY A 120 -4.43 -1.66 15.96
C GLY A 120 -4.41 -1.69 14.43
N HIS A 121 -4.78 -2.82 13.86
CA HIS A 121 -4.85 -3.01 12.42
C HIS A 121 -6.27 -2.78 11.90
N PRO A 122 -6.45 -2.25 10.70
CA PRO A 122 -7.77 -2.13 10.10
C PRO A 122 -8.33 -3.51 9.78
N GLU A 123 -9.65 -3.66 9.86
CA GLU A 123 -10.33 -4.90 9.48
C GLU A 123 -10.29 -5.12 7.96
N GLN A 124 -10.23 -4.05 7.19
CA GLN A 124 -10.17 -4.07 5.74
C GLN A 124 -9.02 -3.20 5.25
N SER A 125 -8.37 -3.62 4.20
CA SER A 125 -7.39 -2.79 3.51
C SER A 125 -8.08 -1.59 2.83
N HIS A 126 -7.31 -0.55 2.56
CA HIS A 126 -7.82 0.60 1.81
C HIS A 126 -8.33 0.18 0.42
N SER A 127 -7.61 -0.71 -0.25
CA SER A 127 -8.01 -1.23 -1.56
C SER A 127 -9.33 -1.99 -1.55
N GLU A 128 -9.63 -2.73 -0.49
CA GLU A 128 -10.93 -3.40 -0.34
C GLU A 128 -12.06 -2.38 -0.20
N ILE A 129 -11.86 -1.34 0.60
CA ILE A 129 -12.85 -0.29 0.80
C ILE A 129 -13.12 0.47 -0.50
N VAL A 130 -12.06 0.90 -1.16
CA VAL A 130 -12.16 1.61 -2.44
C VAL A 130 -12.46 0.68 -3.60
N GLY A 131 -12.10 -0.59 -3.45
CA GLY A 131 -12.31 -1.66 -4.41
C GLY A 131 -13.75 -1.81 -4.87
N THR A 132 -14.70 -1.38 -4.07
CA THR A 132 -16.12 -1.33 -4.43
C THR A 132 -16.47 -0.33 -5.54
N GLY A 133 -15.52 0.45 -6.02
CA GLY A 133 -15.72 1.46 -7.07
C GLY A 133 -16.24 2.79 -6.55
N ASN A 134 -16.30 2.97 -5.25
CA ASN A 134 -16.96 4.12 -4.66
C ASN A 134 -16.10 4.85 -3.64
N ALA A 135 -14.91 5.24 -4.06
CA ALA A 135 -13.99 6.03 -3.23
C ALA A 135 -14.63 7.32 -2.73
N ASN A 136 -15.57 7.90 -3.49
CA ASN A 136 -16.32 9.08 -3.06
C ASN A 136 -17.26 8.81 -1.88
N GLN A 137 -17.58 7.55 -1.58
CA GLN A 137 -18.38 7.15 -0.43
C GLN A 137 -17.51 6.74 0.75
N PHE A 138 -16.21 6.63 0.54
CA PHE A 138 -15.31 6.35 1.63
C PHE A 138 -15.13 7.61 2.48
N ASN A 139 -15.73 7.59 3.63
CA ASN A 139 -15.46 8.55 4.67
C ASN A 139 -14.57 7.87 5.69
N ASP A 140 -13.36 8.38 5.88
CA ASP A 140 -12.56 7.94 7.01
C ASP A 140 -13.38 8.19 8.30
N PRO A 141 -13.73 7.14 9.04
CA PRO A 141 -14.56 7.31 10.25
C PRO A 141 -13.89 8.18 11.31
N ARG A 142 -12.58 8.39 11.20
CA ARG A 142 -11.80 9.21 12.13
C ARG A 142 -11.79 10.69 11.77
N THR A 143 -11.80 11.01 10.51
CA THR A 143 -11.69 12.39 10.02
C THR A 143 -12.96 12.91 9.35
N GLY A 144 -13.84 12.02 8.89
CA GLY A 144 -15.06 12.38 8.16
C GLY A 144 -14.82 13.07 6.82
N SER A 145 -13.58 13.03 6.32
CA SER A 145 -13.19 13.71 5.08
C SER A 145 -13.33 12.81 3.87
N ASN A 146 -13.65 13.43 2.74
CA ASN A 146 -13.63 12.76 1.44
C ASN A 146 -12.19 12.41 1.04
N PRO A 147 -12.02 11.33 0.28
CA PRO A 147 -10.70 10.91 -0.18
C PRO A 147 -10.05 11.98 -1.06
N GLY A 148 -8.89 12.44 -0.64
CA GLY A 148 -7.91 13.13 -1.48
C GLY A 148 -6.80 12.17 -1.83
N GLY A 149 -5.61 12.39 -1.34
CA GLY A 149 -4.55 11.38 -1.26
C GLY A 149 -4.81 10.44 -0.10
N THR A 150 -3.95 9.43 0.05
CA THR A 150 -3.99 8.50 1.18
C THR A 150 -2.66 8.55 1.91
N SER A 151 -2.71 8.66 3.21
CA SER A 151 -1.55 8.55 4.09
C SER A 151 -1.61 7.25 4.85
N GLN A 152 -0.44 6.67 5.07
CA GLN A 152 -0.26 5.41 5.78
C GLN A 152 0.56 5.66 7.04
N GLY A 153 0.26 4.94 8.10
CA GLY A 153 1.00 4.98 9.34
C GLY A 153 1.28 3.58 9.89
N ILE A 154 2.43 3.44 10.52
CA ILE A 154 2.82 2.25 11.25
C ILE A 154 3.23 2.66 12.66
N GLY A 155 2.69 1.96 13.66
CA GLY A 155 2.95 2.21 15.07
C GLY A 155 3.60 1.01 15.74
N PHE A 156 4.62 1.29 16.54
CA PHE A 156 5.37 0.29 17.29
C PHE A 156 5.15 0.47 18.79
N GLY A 157 5.14 -0.62 19.49
CA GLY A 157 4.95 -0.66 20.93
C GLY A 157 3.63 -1.35 21.33
N PRO A 158 3.12 -1.09 22.56
CA PRO A 158 3.72 -0.18 23.56
C PRO A 158 5.03 -0.72 24.14
N TYR A 159 5.94 0.18 24.49
CA TYR A 159 7.17 -0.13 25.17
C TYR A 159 7.24 0.62 26.51
N ASP A 160 7.60 -0.08 27.58
CA ASP A 160 7.92 0.55 28.86
C ASP A 160 9.40 0.96 28.84
N LEU A 161 9.66 2.27 28.86
CA LEU A 161 11.00 2.82 28.77
C LEU A 161 11.36 3.63 30.01
N GLU A 162 12.52 3.34 30.59
CA GLU A 162 13.12 4.15 31.63
C GLU A 162 14.19 5.12 31.07
N PRO A 163 14.58 6.14 31.80
CA PRO A 163 15.64 7.03 31.33
C PRO A 163 16.94 6.28 31.04
N GLY A 164 17.37 6.33 29.79
CA GLY A 164 18.56 5.63 29.30
C GLY A 164 18.24 4.36 28.48
N ASP A 165 17.02 3.91 28.50
CA ASP A 165 16.59 2.79 27.66
C ASP A 165 16.54 3.17 26.17
N SER A 166 16.67 2.15 25.35
CA SER A 166 16.55 2.28 23.89
C SER A 166 15.86 1.07 23.27
N ILE A 167 15.15 1.32 22.18
CA ILE A 167 14.54 0.30 21.34
C ILE A 167 15.08 0.47 19.92
N ARG A 168 15.50 -0.61 19.30
CA ARG A 168 15.90 -0.62 17.90
C ARG A 168 14.75 -1.08 17.02
N ILE A 169 14.38 -0.25 16.04
CA ILE A 169 13.44 -0.57 14.97
C ILE A 169 14.19 -0.37 13.65
N VAL A 170 14.08 -1.36 12.76
CA VAL A 170 14.70 -1.30 11.43
C VAL A 170 13.61 -1.44 10.37
N LEU A 171 13.53 -0.44 9.54
CA LEU A 171 12.60 -0.37 8.43
C LEU A 171 13.36 -0.39 7.10
N ALA A 172 12.72 -0.95 6.08
CA ALA A 172 13.14 -0.80 4.70
C ALA A 172 12.06 -0.08 3.91
N GLU A 173 12.41 1.01 3.28
CA GLU A 173 11.58 1.65 2.28
C GLU A 173 11.98 1.13 0.90
N GLY A 174 10.99 0.85 0.06
CA GLY A 174 11.20 0.28 -1.26
C GLY A 174 10.26 0.84 -2.30
N ALA A 175 10.74 0.86 -3.53
CA ALA A 175 9.94 1.13 -4.71
C ALA A 175 10.31 0.11 -5.79
N SER A 176 9.29 -0.39 -6.49
CA SER A 176 9.47 -1.34 -7.57
C SER A 176 8.31 -1.24 -8.56
N GLY A 177 8.33 -2.02 -9.63
CA GLY A 177 7.28 -2.03 -10.64
C GLY A 177 7.84 -2.16 -12.05
N LEU A 178 7.07 -1.74 -13.04
CA LEU A 178 7.48 -1.80 -14.43
C LEU A 178 8.68 -0.88 -14.71
N SER A 179 9.61 -1.37 -15.50
CA SER A 179 10.68 -0.52 -16.05
C SER A 179 10.09 0.57 -16.93
N ARG A 180 10.83 1.66 -17.12
CA ARG A 180 10.39 2.76 -17.99
C ARG A 180 10.03 2.28 -19.41
N SER A 181 10.82 1.39 -19.97
CA SER A 181 10.56 0.84 -21.31
C SER A 181 9.26 0.02 -21.34
N MET A 182 8.97 -0.74 -20.29
CA MET A 182 7.72 -1.48 -20.16
C MET A 182 6.53 -0.56 -19.95
N CYS A 183 6.67 0.52 -19.19
CA CYS A 183 5.62 1.53 -19.04
C CYS A 183 5.19 2.11 -20.38
N TYR A 184 6.14 2.40 -21.26
CA TYR A 184 5.83 2.85 -22.63
C TYR A 184 5.22 1.73 -23.47
N LYS A 185 5.83 0.56 -23.51
CA LYS A 185 5.35 -0.57 -24.32
C LYS A 185 3.91 -0.96 -23.95
N VAL A 186 3.68 -1.21 -22.67
CA VAL A 186 2.38 -1.67 -22.17
C VAL A 186 1.31 -0.60 -22.35
N GLY A 187 1.63 0.64 -22.01
CA GLY A 187 0.69 1.74 -22.13
C GLY A 187 0.33 2.08 -23.58
N GLN A 188 1.28 2.07 -24.48
CA GLN A 188 1.02 2.30 -25.91
C GLN A 188 0.21 1.16 -26.53
N ASN A 189 0.53 -0.10 -26.18
CA ASN A 189 -0.25 -1.24 -26.63
C ASN A 189 -1.71 -1.15 -26.17
N TRP A 190 -1.91 -0.81 -24.90
CA TRP A 190 -3.24 -0.57 -24.33
C TRP A 190 -3.99 0.51 -25.11
N LYS A 191 -3.38 1.67 -25.30
CA LYS A 191 -4.02 2.82 -25.95
C LYS A 191 -4.36 2.56 -27.41
N ASN A 192 -3.47 1.90 -28.14
CA ASN A 192 -3.66 1.57 -29.54
C ASN A 192 -4.52 0.31 -29.76
N GLN A 193 -5.01 -0.30 -28.69
CA GLN A 193 -5.77 -1.53 -28.71
C GLN A 193 -5.03 -2.69 -29.41
N VAL A 194 -3.71 -2.65 -29.33
CA VAL A 194 -2.80 -3.69 -29.81
C VAL A 194 -2.19 -4.33 -28.58
N HIS A 195 -2.65 -5.49 -28.24
CA HIS A 195 -1.99 -6.31 -27.23
C HIS A 195 -1.55 -7.60 -27.87
N THR A 196 -0.38 -8.03 -27.49
CA THR A 196 0.05 -9.39 -27.76
C THR A 196 -0.60 -10.28 -26.71
N ASP A 197 -0.83 -11.53 -27.00
CA ASP A 197 -1.32 -12.52 -26.04
C ASP A 197 -0.26 -12.84 -24.96
N GLU A 198 0.83 -12.10 -24.93
CA GLU A 198 1.91 -12.20 -23.95
C GLU A 198 1.50 -11.54 -22.63
N LEU A 199 0.84 -12.29 -21.79
CA LEU A 199 0.63 -11.91 -20.41
C LEU A 199 1.90 -12.22 -19.60
N PRO A 200 2.13 -11.50 -18.47
CA PRO A 200 3.23 -11.83 -17.59
C PRO A 200 2.99 -13.20 -16.92
N GLU A 201 4.07 -13.82 -16.45
CA GLU A 201 3.97 -14.93 -15.51
C GLU A 201 3.23 -14.44 -14.26
N SER A 202 2.37 -15.30 -13.72
CA SER A 202 1.48 -14.94 -12.64
C SER A 202 1.83 -15.74 -11.39
N SER A 203 2.18 -15.04 -10.32
CA SER A 203 2.22 -15.60 -8.96
C SER A 203 0.82 -15.66 -8.34
N ASP A 204 0.69 -16.33 -7.22
CA ASP A 204 -0.56 -16.35 -6.45
C ASP A 204 -0.96 -14.95 -6.01
N LEU A 205 0.01 -14.12 -5.64
CA LEU A 205 -0.22 -12.73 -5.25
C LEU A 205 -0.67 -11.88 -6.43
N HIS A 206 0.00 -12.01 -7.57
CA HIS A 206 -0.44 -11.35 -8.81
C HIS A 206 -1.88 -11.77 -9.19
N GLN A 207 -2.21 -13.06 -9.10
CA GLN A 207 -3.57 -13.56 -9.31
C GLN A 207 -4.56 -12.91 -8.35
N HIS A 208 -4.20 -12.81 -7.07
CA HIS A 208 -5.02 -12.13 -6.07
C HIS A 208 -5.28 -10.67 -6.46
N MET A 209 -4.25 -9.93 -6.89
CA MET A 209 -4.39 -8.56 -7.36
C MET A 209 -5.34 -8.45 -8.57
N MET A 210 -5.17 -9.34 -9.54
CA MET A 210 -6.05 -9.36 -10.72
C MET A 210 -7.50 -9.69 -10.36
N ASN A 211 -7.73 -10.63 -9.47
CA ASN A 211 -9.08 -11.06 -9.11
C ASN A 211 -9.84 -10.01 -8.29
N ASN A 212 -9.14 -9.25 -7.45
CA ASN A 212 -9.77 -8.35 -6.51
C ASN A 212 -9.75 -6.88 -6.96
N TYR A 213 -8.76 -6.47 -7.74
CA TYR A 213 -8.54 -5.05 -8.05
C TYR A 213 -8.59 -4.71 -9.53
N HIS A 214 -8.68 -5.70 -10.41
CA HIS A 214 -8.99 -5.45 -11.82
C HIS A 214 -10.49 -5.20 -12.00
N ARG A 215 -10.87 -4.06 -12.60
CA ARG A 215 -12.27 -3.63 -12.69
C ARG A 215 -12.82 -3.50 -14.09
N SER A 216 -11.99 -3.59 -15.10
CA SER A 216 -12.42 -3.44 -16.47
C SER A 216 -12.80 -4.78 -17.08
N SER A 217 -13.89 -4.81 -17.82
CA SER A 217 -14.26 -5.96 -18.66
C SER A 217 -13.56 -5.95 -20.03
N ASP A 218 -12.81 -4.91 -20.31
CA ASP A 218 -12.09 -4.72 -21.57
C ASP A 218 -10.78 -5.51 -21.59
N SER A 219 -10.53 -6.22 -22.70
CA SER A 219 -9.35 -7.08 -22.85
C SER A 219 -8.03 -6.31 -22.87
N HIS A 220 -8.05 -5.08 -23.38
CA HIS A 220 -6.85 -4.25 -23.44
C HIS A 220 -6.47 -3.75 -22.04
N SER A 221 -7.45 -3.38 -21.25
CA SER A 221 -7.26 -3.02 -19.85
C SER A 221 -6.86 -4.23 -19.00
N TYR A 222 -7.37 -5.41 -19.30
CA TYR A 222 -6.92 -6.65 -18.67
C TYR A 222 -5.40 -6.87 -18.91
N TYR A 223 -4.98 -6.77 -20.15
CA TYR A 223 -3.56 -6.86 -20.52
C TYR A 223 -2.71 -5.84 -19.75
N LYS A 224 -3.10 -4.57 -19.79
CA LYS A 224 -2.39 -3.49 -19.08
C LYS A 224 -2.30 -3.74 -17.59
N ASN A 225 -3.41 -4.10 -16.97
CA ASN A 225 -3.49 -4.33 -15.53
C ASN A 225 -2.68 -5.56 -15.09
N ALA A 226 -2.68 -6.62 -15.89
CA ALA A 226 -1.83 -7.77 -15.64
C ALA A 226 -0.36 -7.38 -15.57
N TRP A 227 0.11 -6.57 -16.50
CA TRP A 227 1.49 -6.07 -16.45
C TRP A 227 1.74 -5.14 -15.26
N VAL A 228 0.84 -4.23 -14.94
CA VAL A 228 0.99 -3.32 -13.80
C VAL A 228 1.09 -4.10 -12.50
N PHE A 229 0.25 -5.10 -12.30
CA PHE A 229 0.24 -5.89 -11.07
C PHE A 229 1.43 -6.81 -10.87
N THR A 230 2.30 -7.03 -11.86
CA THR A 230 3.61 -7.67 -11.59
C THR A 230 4.48 -6.86 -10.63
N GLY A 231 4.15 -5.60 -10.43
CA GLY A 231 4.81 -4.73 -9.46
C GLY A 231 4.68 -5.24 -8.03
N VAL A 232 3.63 -6.00 -7.71
CA VAL A 232 3.47 -6.57 -6.36
C VAL A 232 4.55 -7.61 -6.05
N ASP A 233 4.84 -8.51 -6.97
CA ASP A 233 5.93 -9.47 -6.79
C ASP A 233 7.28 -8.77 -6.68
N SER A 234 7.43 -7.72 -7.46
CA SER A 234 8.65 -6.93 -7.47
C SER A 234 8.89 -6.22 -6.15
N ILE A 235 7.86 -5.60 -5.52
CA ILE A 235 8.03 -4.92 -4.23
C ILE A 235 8.28 -5.92 -3.09
N ILE A 236 7.62 -7.06 -3.11
CA ILE A 236 7.88 -8.13 -2.13
C ILE A 236 9.31 -8.64 -2.24
N ASN A 237 9.82 -8.83 -3.46
CA ASN A 237 11.21 -9.20 -3.66
C ASN A 237 12.20 -8.15 -3.14
N VAL A 238 11.88 -6.87 -3.28
CA VAL A 238 12.69 -5.78 -2.67
C VAL A 238 12.75 -5.93 -1.16
N PHE A 239 11.61 -6.16 -0.51
CA PHE A 239 11.57 -6.36 0.94
C PHE A 239 12.33 -7.61 1.41
N LYS A 240 12.23 -8.71 0.66
CA LYS A 240 13.02 -9.93 0.92
C LYS A 240 14.51 -9.71 0.82
N LEU A 241 14.94 -8.96 -0.20
CA LEU A 241 16.35 -8.63 -0.37
C LEU A 241 16.86 -7.72 0.75
N ALA A 242 16.04 -6.80 1.22
CA ALA A 242 16.40 -5.92 2.33
C ALA A 242 16.52 -6.68 3.68
N LYS A 243 15.85 -7.81 3.83
CA LYS A 243 15.89 -8.65 5.01
C LYS A 243 17.13 -9.55 5.10
N LYS A 244 17.80 -9.82 3.98
CA LYS A 244 19.03 -10.61 3.89
C LYS A 244 20.26 -9.83 4.30
#